data_1fb5407142c84c523f9a8b366b4b38de
#
_entry.id   1fb5407142c84c523f9a8b366b4b38de
#
_cell.length_a   1.000
_cell.length_b   1.000
_cell.length_c   1.000
_cell.angle_alpha   90.00
_cell.angle_beta   90.00
_cell.angle_gamma   90.00
#
_symmetry.space_group_name_H-M   'P 1'
#
loop_
_entity.id
_entity.type
_entity.pdbx_description
1 polymer ?
#
loop_
_entity_poly.entity_id
_entity_poly.type
_entity_poly.pdbx_seq_one_letter_code
_entity_poly.pdbx_strand_id
1 'polypeptide(L)'
;MREKAEKPAKRKLTRAERKQIEAVIRQAKGDGKAHTVQDSIPFQNMFPDGLCRLEGGAFSKTIAFEDVNYRLAGPEDQRSIFESLCDFYNGYDPSIGVQVSLDSRSGGSAADEMFGIRRQGNDLDPIRDEAVDILRMQYKRGNNGYVKTKYVTLTIEAENLPAARARFARIETDTLNRFKVMGAAAHVLDGKERLELLYNILHPEGGQFAFEWDWLPASGLSVKDFISPSSLHFGETRTFRIGKRYGAVSFLQILAPEMHDRILTDFMAVSYTHLTLPTTCQV
;
A
#
# COMPACT_ATOMS: atom_id res chain seq x y z
N MET A 1 23.43 24.73 -52.71
CA MET A 1 22.23 24.00 -53.10
C MET A 1 21.95 22.96 -52.01
N ARG A 2 20.92 23.17 -51.19
CA ARG A 2 20.51 22.19 -50.16
C ARG A 2 19.40 21.34 -50.78
N GLU A 3 19.69 20.06 -50.94
CA GLU A 3 18.77 19.04 -51.42
C GLU A 3 17.65 18.86 -50.37
N LYS A 4 16.40 19.13 -50.76
CA LYS A 4 15.21 18.89 -49.95
C LYS A 4 14.93 17.38 -49.94
N ALA A 5 15.15 16.73 -48.82
CA ALA A 5 14.70 15.35 -48.63
C ALA A 5 13.17 15.29 -48.73
N GLU A 6 12.68 14.59 -49.75
CA GLU A 6 11.26 14.30 -49.98
C GLU A 6 10.72 13.41 -48.82
N LYS A 7 9.68 13.89 -48.15
CA LYS A 7 8.98 13.09 -47.13
C LYS A 7 8.28 11.91 -47.82
N PRO A 8 8.46 10.67 -47.33
CA PRO A 8 7.79 9.51 -47.91
C PRO A 8 6.26 9.68 -47.87
N ALA A 9 5.62 9.49 -49.04
CA ALA A 9 4.16 9.56 -49.15
C ALA A 9 3.47 8.57 -48.25
N LYS A 10 2.56 9.02 -47.39
CA LYS A 10 1.77 8.16 -46.49
C LYS A 10 0.90 7.23 -47.35
N ARG A 11 1.31 5.94 -47.43
CA ARG A 11 0.54 4.89 -48.10
C ARG A 11 -0.82 4.76 -47.40
N LYS A 12 -1.92 4.90 -48.12
CA LYS A 12 -3.27 4.64 -47.59
C LYS A 12 -3.46 3.14 -47.45
N LEU A 13 -3.76 2.70 -46.22
CA LEU A 13 -4.05 1.31 -45.91
C LEU A 13 -5.33 0.84 -46.64
N THR A 14 -5.28 -0.36 -47.21
CA THR A 14 -6.43 -1.01 -47.84
C THR A 14 -7.46 -1.43 -46.77
N ARG A 15 -8.70 -1.72 -47.17
CA ARG A 15 -9.75 -2.17 -46.23
C ARG A 15 -9.39 -3.50 -45.55
N ALA A 16 -8.66 -4.36 -46.26
CA ALA A 16 -8.18 -5.64 -45.72
C ALA A 16 -7.10 -5.46 -44.64
N GLU A 17 -6.10 -4.58 -44.94
CA GLU A 17 -5.03 -4.23 -43.97
C GLU A 17 -5.59 -3.55 -42.73
N ARG A 18 -6.60 -2.68 -42.84
CA ARG A 18 -7.29 -2.08 -41.67
C ARG A 18 -7.97 -3.13 -40.83
N LYS A 19 -8.72 -4.08 -41.44
CA LYS A 19 -9.35 -5.19 -40.69
C LYS A 19 -8.33 -6.06 -39.98
N GLN A 20 -7.20 -6.36 -40.60
CA GLN A 20 -6.11 -7.12 -39.95
C GLN A 20 -5.50 -6.36 -38.81
N ILE A 21 -5.23 -5.06 -38.96
CA ILE A 21 -4.72 -4.22 -37.86
C ILE A 21 -5.74 -4.11 -36.73
N GLU A 22 -7.03 -3.91 -37.04
CA GLU A 22 -8.08 -3.90 -36.02
C GLU A 22 -8.22 -5.25 -35.29
N ALA A 23 -8.06 -6.38 -36.00
CA ALA A 23 -8.07 -7.70 -35.38
C ALA A 23 -6.86 -7.89 -34.46
N VAL A 24 -5.65 -7.48 -34.87
CA VAL A 24 -4.43 -7.52 -34.06
C VAL A 24 -4.56 -6.61 -32.83
N ILE A 25 -5.08 -5.38 -33.01
CA ILE A 25 -5.32 -4.45 -31.89
C ILE A 25 -6.36 -5.02 -30.93
N ARG A 26 -7.42 -5.66 -31.43
CA ARG A 26 -8.46 -6.29 -30.63
C ARG A 26 -7.90 -7.49 -29.83
N GLN A 27 -7.03 -8.26 -30.48
CA GLN A 27 -6.33 -9.39 -29.84
C GLN A 27 -5.31 -8.91 -28.81
N ALA A 28 -4.58 -7.82 -29.07
CA ALA A 28 -3.63 -7.21 -28.16
C ALA A 28 -4.30 -6.46 -26.99
N LYS A 29 -5.50 -5.88 -27.21
CA LYS A 29 -6.29 -5.26 -26.11
C LYS A 29 -6.97 -6.27 -25.21
N GLY A 30 -7.05 -7.54 -25.63
CA GLY A 30 -7.73 -8.58 -24.89
C GLY A 30 -9.23 -8.31 -24.69
N ASP A 31 -9.85 -9.16 -23.91
CA ASP A 31 -11.26 -9.06 -23.51
C ASP A 31 -11.46 -8.21 -22.22
N GLY A 32 -10.44 -7.45 -21.82
CA GLY A 32 -10.44 -6.66 -20.58
C GLY A 32 -10.22 -7.49 -19.30
N LYS A 33 -9.97 -8.79 -19.45
CA LYS A 33 -9.58 -9.64 -18.32
C LYS A 33 -8.07 -9.62 -18.14
N ALA A 34 -7.63 -9.65 -16.89
CA ALA A 34 -6.21 -9.76 -16.57
C ALA A 34 -5.67 -11.10 -17.07
N HIS A 35 -4.63 -11.06 -17.91
CA HIS A 35 -4.00 -12.26 -18.46
C HIS A 35 -2.74 -12.66 -17.68
N THR A 36 -2.13 -11.69 -17.00
CA THR A 36 -0.93 -11.86 -16.18
C THR A 36 -1.17 -11.33 -14.76
N VAL A 37 -0.30 -11.74 -13.85
CA VAL A 37 -0.34 -11.19 -12.48
C VAL A 37 -0.13 -9.67 -12.48
N GLN A 38 0.76 -9.18 -13.33
CA GLN A 38 1.05 -7.74 -13.48
C GLN A 38 -0.19 -6.95 -13.92
N ASP A 39 -1.02 -7.53 -14.80
CA ASP A 39 -2.28 -6.89 -15.26
C ASP A 39 -3.31 -6.78 -14.13
N SER A 40 -3.21 -7.62 -13.10
CA SER A 40 -4.07 -7.58 -11.92
C SER A 40 -3.68 -6.46 -10.93
N ILE A 41 -2.49 -5.86 -11.07
CA ILE A 41 -2.02 -4.80 -10.18
C ILE A 41 -2.51 -3.45 -10.70
N PRO A 42 -3.39 -2.71 -9.97
CA PRO A 42 -4.19 -1.61 -10.49
C PRO A 42 -3.45 -0.26 -10.53
N PHE A 43 -2.20 -0.23 -10.98
CA PHE A 43 -1.51 1.02 -11.29
C PHE A 43 -0.74 0.91 -12.61
N GLN A 44 -0.49 2.05 -13.24
CA GLN A 44 0.28 2.11 -14.49
C GLN A 44 1.77 2.25 -14.24
N ASN A 45 2.15 3.26 -13.46
CA ASN A 45 3.55 3.60 -13.20
C ASN A 45 3.76 4.03 -11.74
N MET A 46 4.92 3.66 -11.19
CA MET A 46 5.46 4.18 -9.95
C MET A 46 6.69 5.02 -10.28
N PHE A 47 6.82 6.19 -9.65
CA PHE A 47 7.95 7.10 -9.85
C PHE A 47 8.84 7.13 -8.60
N PRO A 48 10.15 7.49 -8.75
CA PRO A 48 11.08 7.53 -7.61
C PRO A 48 10.65 8.44 -6.47
N ASP A 49 9.94 9.54 -6.76
CA ASP A 49 9.39 10.48 -5.79
C ASP A 49 8.12 9.97 -5.05
N GLY A 50 7.79 8.70 -5.18
CA GLY A 50 6.63 8.10 -4.57
C GLY A 50 5.30 8.41 -5.26
N LEU A 51 5.29 9.19 -6.34
CA LEU A 51 4.09 9.41 -7.12
C LEU A 51 3.73 8.14 -7.89
N CYS A 52 2.47 7.73 -7.81
CA CYS A 52 1.95 6.57 -8.52
C CYS A 52 0.83 7.01 -9.47
N ARG A 53 0.94 6.62 -10.73
CA ARG A 53 -0.12 6.79 -11.73
C ARG A 53 -1.02 5.57 -11.72
N LEU A 54 -2.29 5.78 -11.40
CA LEU A 54 -3.31 4.74 -11.34
C LEU A 54 -3.92 4.47 -12.73
N GLU A 55 -4.62 3.36 -12.84
CA GLU A 55 -5.51 3.13 -13.97
C GLU A 55 -6.62 4.18 -13.96
N GLY A 56 -7.01 4.68 -15.15
CA GLY A 56 -7.95 5.80 -15.26
C GLY A 56 -7.33 7.20 -15.22
N GLY A 57 -6.00 7.31 -15.01
CA GLY A 57 -5.27 8.58 -15.13
C GLY A 57 -5.16 9.42 -13.87
N ALA A 58 -5.71 8.94 -12.75
CA ALA A 58 -5.50 9.56 -11.45
C ALA A 58 -4.09 9.31 -10.92
N PHE A 59 -3.66 10.13 -9.97
CA PHE A 59 -2.36 10.02 -9.31
C PHE A 59 -2.54 9.88 -7.81
N SER A 60 -1.65 9.11 -7.17
CA SER A 60 -1.68 8.93 -5.72
C SER A 60 -0.31 9.05 -5.09
N LYS A 61 -0.29 9.49 -3.81
CA LYS A 61 0.86 9.43 -2.91
C LYS A 61 0.46 8.83 -1.58
N THR A 62 1.40 8.18 -0.91
CA THR A 62 1.17 7.50 0.37
C THR A 62 2.08 8.08 1.43
N ILE A 63 1.53 8.33 2.60
CA ILE A 63 2.19 8.85 3.78
C ILE A 63 2.07 7.80 4.88
N ALA A 64 3.19 7.37 5.44
CA ALA A 64 3.20 6.55 6.65
C ALA A 64 3.12 7.47 7.88
N PHE A 65 2.40 7.04 8.92
CA PHE A 65 2.27 7.80 10.14
C PHE A 65 2.23 6.90 11.38
N GLU A 66 2.66 7.46 12.50
CA GLU A 66 2.72 6.80 13.79
C GLU A 66 1.49 7.10 14.66
N ASP A 67 1.33 6.34 15.73
CA ASP A 67 0.27 6.57 16.70
C ASP A 67 0.48 7.85 17.51
N VAL A 68 -0.63 8.50 17.83
CA VAL A 68 -0.69 9.51 18.87
C VAL A 68 -1.00 8.81 20.19
N ASN A 69 -0.35 9.25 21.27
CA ASN A 69 -0.53 8.65 22.59
C ASN A 69 -1.86 9.10 23.26
N TYR A 70 -2.98 8.79 22.60
CA TYR A 70 -4.32 9.19 23.01
C TYR A 70 -4.73 8.61 24.37
N ARG A 71 -4.37 7.33 24.65
CA ARG A 71 -4.83 6.63 25.85
C ARG A 71 -4.20 7.14 27.14
N LEU A 72 -2.99 7.68 27.08
CA LEU A 72 -2.27 8.24 28.23
C LEU A 72 -2.45 9.75 28.36
N ALA A 73 -3.11 10.38 27.40
CA ALA A 73 -3.40 11.81 27.42
C ALA A 73 -4.52 12.15 28.44
N GLY A 74 -4.43 13.31 29.04
CA GLY A 74 -5.51 13.84 29.90
C GLY A 74 -6.78 14.15 29.09
N PRO A 75 -7.96 14.34 29.75
CA PRO A 75 -9.22 14.54 29.05
C PRO A 75 -9.24 15.76 28.10
N GLU A 76 -8.54 16.83 28.45
CA GLU A 76 -8.41 18.03 27.61
C GLU A 76 -7.56 17.76 26.38
N ASP A 77 -6.43 17.04 26.56
CA ASP A 77 -5.55 16.63 25.46
C ASP A 77 -6.24 15.65 24.53
N GLN A 78 -7.03 14.70 25.07
CA GLN A 78 -7.83 13.76 24.26
C GLN A 78 -8.83 14.51 23.38
N ARG A 79 -9.50 15.54 23.93
CA ARG A 79 -10.40 16.39 23.15
C ARG A 79 -9.65 17.13 22.06
N SER A 80 -8.51 17.73 22.37
CA SER A 80 -7.67 18.44 21.39
C SER A 80 -7.18 17.54 20.27
N ILE A 81 -6.75 16.31 20.60
CA ILE A 81 -6.35 15.30 19.60
C ILE A 81 -7.55 14.94 18.70
N PHE A 82 -8.74 14.76 19.27
CA PHE A 82 -9.94 14.44 18.50
C PHE A 82 -10.36 15.59 17.59
N GLU A 83 -10.34 16.83 18.07
CA GLU A 83 -10.61 18.03 17.26
C GLU A 83 -9.61 18.13 16.09
N SER A 84 -8.31 17.91 16.36
CA SER A 84 -7.27 17.88 15.33
C SER A 84 -7.48 16.77 14.30
N LEU A 85 -8.00 15.61 14.71
CA LEU A 85 -8.37 14.51 13.80
C LEU A 85 -9.56 14.90 12.91
N CYS A 86 -10.58 15.57 13.48
CA CYS A 86 -11.69 16.09 12.70
C CYS A 86 -11.22 17.13 11.67
N ASP A 87 -10.35 18.06 12.09
CA ASP A 87 -9.77 19.06 11.19
C ASP A 87 -8.87 18.42 10.11
N PHE A 88 -8.19 17.32 10.44
CA PHE A 88 -7.43 16.56 9.47
C PHE A 88 -8.31 16.10 8.31
N TYR A 89 -9.44 15.44 8.60
CA TYR A 89 -10.35 14.94 7.56
C TYR A 89 -11.12 16.05 6.85
N ASN A 90 -11.61 17.04 7.59
CA ASN A 90 -12.39 18.15 7.03
C ASN A 90 -11.55 19.11 6.18
N GLY A 91 -10.25 19.07 6.34
CA GLY A 91 -9.35 19.98 5.65
C GLY A 91 -8.97 19.58 4.23
N TYR A 92 -9.46 18.45 3.72
CA TYR A 92 -9.24 18.05 2.33
C TYR A 92 -10.36 18.56 1.43
N ASP A 93 -9.97 19.05 0.27
CA ASP A 93 -10.89 19.40 -0.81
C ASP A 93 -11.64 18.15 -1.30
N PRO A 94 -12.94 18.21 -1.66
CA PRO A 94 -13.70 17.07 -2.17
C PRO A 94 -13.10 16.39 -3.42
N SER A 95 -12.19 17.06 -4.13
CA SER A 95 -11.47 16.50 -5.27
C SER A 95 -10.26 15.64 -4.87
N ILE A 96 -9.98 15.51 -3.57
CA ILE A 96 -8.90 14.68 -3.04
C ILE A 96 -9.51 13.43 -2.42
N GLY A 97 -9.23 12.27 -3.02
CA GLY A 97 -9.54 10.99 -2.41
C GLY A 97 -8.60 10.71 -1.23
N VAL A 98 -9.16 10.35 -0.07
CA VAL A 98 -8.41 10.02 1.14
C VAL A 98 -8.69 8.57 1.51
N GLN A 99 -7.67 7.74 1.59
CA GLN A 99 -7.76 6.34 2.03
C GLN A 99 -6.81 6.12 3.20
N VAL A 100 -7.36 5.69 4.33
CA VAL A 100 -6.59 5.24 5.49
C VAL A 100 -6.44 3.73 5.41
N SER A 101 -5.21 3.25 5.54
CA SER A 101 -4.88 1.83 5.50
C SER A 101 -4.11 1.43 6.75
N LEU A 102 -4.47 0.28 7.30
CA LEU A 102 -3.77 -0.37 8.39
C LEU A 102 -3.20 -1.69 7.87
N ASP A 103 -1.90 -1.82 7.88
CA ASP A 103 -1.21 -3.06 7.56
C ASP A 103 -0.79 -3.75 8.85
N SER A 104 -1.16 -5.01 9.01
CA SER A 104 -0.84 -5.82 10.20
C SER A 104 -0.16 -7.10 9.76
N ARG A 105 1.10 -7.26 10.15
CA ARG A 105 1.93 -8.40 9.75
C ARG A 105 2.51 -9.11 10.94
N SER A 106 2.76 -10.41 10.76
CA SER A 106 3.51 -11.19 11.73
C SER A 106 4.93 -10.63 11.86
N GLY A 107 5.27 -10.17 13.06
CA GLY A 107 6.53 -9.51 13.37
C GLY A 107 7.71 -10.46 13.63
N GLY A 108 7.66 -11.73 13.18
CA GLY A 108 8.68 -12.73 13.50
C GLY A 108 10.11 -12.30 13.17
N SER A 109 10.35 -11.71 11.99
CA SER A 109 11.69 -11.20 11.60
C SER A 109 11.98 -9.82 12.18
N ALA A 110 10.99 -8.95 12.25
CA ALA A 110 11.15 -7.59 12.79
C ALA A 110 11.49 -7.61 14.30
N ALA A 111 10.94 -8.57 15.05
CA ALA A 111 11.31 -8.76 16.46
C ALA A 111 12.78 -9.20 16.62
N ASP A 112 13.29 -10.01 15.70
CA ASP A 112 14.68 -10.45 15.73
C ASP A 112 15.66 -9.31 15.41
N GLU A 113 15.30 -8.42 14.48
CA GLU A 113 16.09 -7.22 14.19
C GLU A 113 16.00 -6.18 15.33
N MET A 114 14.82 -5.98 15.90
CA MET A 114 14.58 -4.99 16.96
C MET A 114 15.23 -5.37 18.29
N PHE A 115 15.21 -6.65 18.66
CA PHE A 115 15.72 -7.13 19.95
C PHE A 115 17.03 -7.90 19.85
N GLY A 116 17.62 -8.00 18.67
CA GLY A 116 18.88 -8.72 18.46
C GLY A 116 20.06 -8.01 19.13
N ILE A 117 20.46 -8.45 20.34
CA ILE A 117 21.68 -8.00 20.98
C ILE A 117 22.87 -8.80 20.44
N ARG A 118 23.88 -8.12 19.89
CA ARG A 118 25.08 -8.80 19.39
C ARG A 118 25.82 -9.51 20.50
N ARG A 119 26.11 -10.78 20.31
CA ARG A 119 27.02 -11.54 21.18
C ARG A 119 28.40 -10.94 21.16
N GLN A 120 29.04 -10.80 22.33
CA GLN A 120 30.36 -10.19 22.48
C GLN A 120 31.45 -11.24 22.71
N GLY A 121 31.11 -12.53 22.79
CA GLY A 121 32.05 -13.64 23.05
C GLY A 121 32.54 -13.70 24.49
N ASN A 122 31.71 -13.24 25.46
CA ASN A 122 32.04 -13.24 26.87
C ASN A 122 30.99 -14.02 27.71
N ASP A 123 31.31 -14.26 28.98
CA ASP A 123 30.46 -15.04 29.91
C ASP A 123 29.05 -14.44 30.14
N LEU A 124 28.80 -13.22 29.64
CA LEU A 124 27.48 -12.57 29.74
C LEU A 124 26.57 -12.85 28.53
N ASP A 125 27.06 -13.55 27.51
CA ASP A 125 26.26 -13.87 26.34
C ASP A 125 25.01 -14.72 26.65
N PRO A 126 25.05 -15.71 27.57
CA PRO A 126 23.84 -16.42 27.96
C PRO A 126 22.77 -15.53 28.61
N ILE A 127 23.20 -14.52 29.40
CA ILE A 127 22.29 -13.56 30.02
C ILE A 127 21.67 -12.62 28.98
N ARG A 128 22.45 -12.23 27.97
CA ARG A 128 21.92 -11.44 26.83
C ARG A 128 20.89 -12.21 26.03
N ASP A 129 21.16 -13.48 25.76
CA ASP A 129 20.23 -14.36 25.06
C ASP A 129 18.90 -14.50 25.82
N GLU A 130 18.97 -14.73 27.14
CA GLU A 130 17.79 -14.81 28.01
C GLU A 130 17.01 -13.49 28.03
N ALA A 131 17.69 -12.36 28.13
CA ALA A 131 17.06 -11.04 28.07
C ALA A 131 16.34 -10.80 26.73
N VAL A 132 16.96 -11.20 25.62
CA VAL A 132 16.34 -11.13 24.28
C VAL A 132 15.10 -12.02 24.22
N ASP A 133 15.15 -13.23 24.75
CA ASP A 133 14.02 -14.15 24.74
C ASP A 133 12.86 -13.64 25.62
N ILE A 134 13.14 -13.01 26.74
CA ILE A 134 12.14 -12.36 27.60
C ILE A 134 11.47 -11.20 26.83
N LEU A 135 12.26 -10.34 26.17
CA LEU A 135 11.74 -9.23 25.37
C LEU A 135 10.88 -9.73 24.20
N ARG A 136 11.31 -10.78 23.51
CA ARG A 136 10.51 -11.44 22.46
C ARG A 136 9.20 -12.01 22.98
N MET A 137 9.22 -12.65 24.16
CA MET A 137 7.99 -13.16 24.78
C MET A 137 7.04 -12.04 25.17
N GLN A 138 7.54 -10.94 25.75
CA GLN A 138 6.74 -9.78 26.10
C GLN A 138 6.16 -9.08 24.86
N TYR A 139 6.96 -8.92 23.82
CA TYR A 139 6.51 -8.37 22.56
C TYR A 139 5.38 -9.21 21.93
N LYS A 140 5.54 -10.55 21.92
CA LYS A 140 4.50 -11.46 21.46
C LYS A 140 3.21 -11.36 22.29
N ARG A 141 3.32 -11.17 23.61
CA ARG A 141 2.15 -10.99 24.49
C ARG A 141 1.47 -9.64 24.32
N GLY A 142 2.24 -8.56 24.20
CA GLY A 142 1.71 -7.19 24.10
C GLY A 142 1.04 -6.87 22.77
N ASN A 143 1.65 -7.30 21.66
CA ASN A 143 1.18 -7.00 20.29
C ASN A 143 0.70 -8.25 19.55
N ASN A 144 0.49 -9.37 20.23
CA ASN A 144 0.20 -10.66 19.62
C ASN A 144 1.19 -11.06 18.50
N GLY A 145 2.41 -10.53 18.53
CA GLY A 145 3.44 -10.78 17.53
C GLY A 145 3.21 -10.09 16.18
N TYR A 146 2.33 -9.09 16.12
CA TYR A 146 2.06 -8.32 14.90
C TYR A 146 2.63 -6.92 14.96
N VAL A 147 3.28 -6.51 13.87
CA VAL A 147 3.65 -5.11 13.61
C VAL A 147 2.51 -4.46 12.83
N LYS A 148 2.04 -3.33 13.33
CA LYS A 148 0.97 -2.55 12.69
C LYS A 148 1.55 -1.26 12.15
N THR A 149 1.41 -1.04 10.86
CA THR A 149 1.83 0.19 10.19
C THR A 149 0.60 0.88 9.58
N LYS A 150 0.57 2.19 9.66
CA LYS A 150 -0.56 3.00 9.21
C LYS A 150 -0.16 3.89 8.07
N TYR A 151 -1.05 4.01 7.11
CA TYR A 151 -0.82 4.81 5.91
C TYR A 151 -2.05 5.65 5.58
N VAL A 152 -1.80 6.85 5.07
CA VAL A 152 -2.79 7.65 4.36
C VAL A 152 -2.37 7.73 2.91
N THR A 153 -3.22 7.28 2.02
CA THR A 153 -3.04 7.43 0.58
C THR A 153 -3.98 8.51 0.07
N LEU A 154 -3.38 9.52 -0.55
CA LEU A 154 -4.10 10.64 -1.14
C LEU A 154 -4.13 10.44 -2.66
N THR A 155 -5.29 10.66 -3.26
CA THR A 155 -5.52 10.47 -4.70
C THR A 155 -6.10 11.74 -5.29
N ILE A 156 -5.58 12.17 -6.44
CA ILE A 156 -6.06 13.33 -7.19
C ILE A 156 -6.16 13.01 -8.67
N GLU A 157 -7.04 13.71 -9.36
CA GLU A 157 -7.04 13.78 -10.82
C GLU A 157 -6.14 14.92 -11.29
N ALA A 158 -5.33 14.68 -12.29
CA ALA A 158 -4.49 15.69 -12.93
C ALA A 158 -4.29 15.37 -14.42
N GLU A 159 -4.19 16.41 -15.23
CA GLU A 159 -4.03 16.27 -16.68
C GLU A 159 -2.71 15.60 -17.10
N ASN A 160 -1.66 15.86 -16.31
CA ASN A 160 -0.32 15.36 -16.61
C ASN A 160 0.53 15.24 -15.33
N LEU A 161 1.67 14.58 -15.47
CA LEU A 161 2.62 14.33 -14.38
C LEU A 161 3.17 15.60 -13.71
N PRO A 162 3.60 16.66 -14.44
CA PRO A 162 4.04 17.90 -13.80
C PRO A 162 2.95 18.59 -12.98
N ALA A 163 1.71 18.62 -13.46
CA ALA A 163 0.57 19.18 -12.73
C ALA A 163 0.27 18.38 -11.45
N ALA A 164 0.32 17.03 -11.56
CA ALA A 164 0.17 16.16 -10.40
C ALA A 164 1.25 16.44 -9.33
N ARG A 165 2.52 16.55 -9.72
CA ARG A 165 3.62 16.87 -8.80
C ARG A 165 3.45 18.21 -8.11
N ALA A 166 3.11 19.26 -8.87
CA ALA A 166 2.89 20.59 -8.31
C ALA A 166 1.74 20.61 -7.28
N ARG A 167 0.65 19.87 -7.57
CA ARG A 167 -0.49 19.76 -6.66
C ARG A 167 -0.13 18.95 -5.41
N PHE A 168 0.56 17.81 -5.56
CA PHE A 168 0.99 17.00 -4.42
C PHE A 168 1.98 17.70 -3.52
N ALA A 169 2.91 18.50 -4.04
CA ALA A 169 3.86 19.24 -3.21
C ALA A 169 3.16 20.12 -2.14
N ARG A 170 2.02 20.74 -2.49
CA ARG A 170 1.20 21.48 -1.53
C ARG A 170 0.46 20.55 -0.57
N ILE A 171 -0.22 19.52 -1.10
CA ILE A 171 -1.01 18.57 -0.30
C ILE A 171 -0.13 17.85 0.72
N GLU A 172 1.07 17.42 0.34
CA GLU A 172 2.04 16.77 1.23
C GLU A 172 2.42 17.68 2.41
N THR A 173 2.79 18.92 2.10
CA THR A 173 3.18 19.91 3.13
C THR A 173 2.03 20.13 4.11
N ASP A 174 0.83 20.33 3.61
CA ASP A 174 -0.37 20.56 4.44
C ASP A 174 -0.68 19.32 5.29
N THR A 175 -0.60 18.12 4.71
CA THR A 175 -0.85 16.86 5.41
C THR A 175 0.17 16.60 6.51
N LEU A 176 1.47 16.77 6.22
CA LEU A 176 2.53 16.60 7.23
C LEU A 176 2.39 17.61 8.37
N ASN A 177 2.03 18.86 8.07
CA ASN A 177 1.76 19.86 9.10
C ASN A 177 0.58 19.48 10.00
N ARG A 178 -0.50 18.90 9.45
CA ARG A 178 -1.66 18.43 10.22
C ARG A 178 -1.27 17.27 11.14
N PHE A 179 -0.47 16.30 10.68
CA PHE A 179 0.08 15.23 11.52
C PHE A 179 0.94 15.79 12.65
N LYS A 180 1.79 16.78 12.35
CA LYS A 180 2.61 17.45 13.35
C LYS A 180 1.77 18.15 14.42
N VAL A 181 0.68 18.81 14.04
CA VAL A 181 -0.26 19.43 14.98
C VAL A 181 -0.93 18.39 15.88
N MET A 182 -1.29 17.23 15.35
CA MET A 182 -1.80 16.10 16.15
C MET A 182 -0.75 15.45 17.06
N GLY A 183 0.53 15.79 16.90
CA GLY A 183 1.63 15.11 17.61
C GLY A 183 2.02 13.74 17.06
N ALA A 184 1.61 13.42 15.84
CA ALA A 184 1.98 12.20 15.14
C ALA A 184 3.19 12.43 14.24
N ALA A 185 4.19 11.53 14.29
CA ALA A 185 5.24 11.49 13.30
C ALA A 185 4.69 10.94 11.98
N ALA A 186 5.06 11.55 10.87
CA ALA A 186 4.62 11.12 9.55
C ALA A 186 5.69 11.43 8.51
N HIS A 187 5.81 10.56 7.49
CA HIS A 187 6.69 10.80 6.35
C HIS A 187 6.03 10.32 5.03
N VAL A 188 6.36 10.99 3.95
CA VAL A 188 5.90 10.62 2.61
C VAL A 188 6.76 9.45 2.13
N LEU A 189 6.12 8.37 1.71
CA LEU A 189 6.83 7.23 1.13
C LEU A 189 7.40 7.61 -0.24
N ASP A 190 8.66 7.28 -0.46
CA ASP A 190 9.24 7.31 -1.79
C ASP A 190 8.76 6.14 -2.65
N GLY A 191 9.20 6.09 -3.91
CA GLY A 191 8.76 5.05 -4.83
C GLY A 191 9.23 3.66 -4.45
N LYS A 192 10.44 3.53 -3.86
CA LYS A 192 10.97 2.24 -3.41
C LYS A 192 10.24 1.75 -2.17
N GLU A 193 9.99 2.60 -1.20
CA GLU A 193 9.20 2.29 0.00
C GLU A 193 7.76 1.88 -0.35
N ARG A 194 7.14 2.56 -1.33
CA ARG A 194 5.81 2.16 -1.82
C ARG A 194 5.81 0.81 -2.54
N LEU A 195 6.82 0.53 -3.35
CA LEU A 195 6.98 -0.78 -3.99
C LEU A 195 7.22 -1.88 -2.95
N GLU A 196 8.02 -1.61 -1.92
CA GLU A 196 8.24 -2.54 -0.82
C GLU A 196 6.96 -2.82 -0.04
N LEU A 197 6.15 -1.79 0.24
CA LEU A 197 4.83 -1.95 0.86
C LEU A 197 3.94 -2.87 0.01
N LEU A 198 3.86 -2.64 -1.30
CA LEU A 198 3.07 -3.47 -2.21
C LEU A 198 3.63 -4.89 -2.33
N TYR A 199 4.97 -5.03 -2.42
CA TYR A 199 5.63 -6.32 -2.41
C TYR A 199 5.23 -7.14 -1.19
N ASN A 200 5.32 -6.53 -0.05
CA ASN A 200 4.99 -7.18 1.21
C ASN A 200 3.51 -7.58 1.32
N ILE A 201 2.57 -6.82 0.75
CA ILE A 201 1.14 -7.19 0.67
C ILE A 201 0.95 -8.38 -0.28
N LEU A 202 1.67 -8.39 -1.40
CA LEU A 202 1.56 -9.42 -2.43
C LEU A 202 2.38 -10.68 -2.12
N HIS A 203 3.26 -10.65 -1.10
CA HIS A 203 4.07 -11.78 -0.65
C HIS A 203 3.80 -12.12 0.82
N PRO A 204 2.59 -12.61 1.15
CA PRO A 204 2.19 -12.90 2.54
C PRO A 204 2.98 -14.06 3.17
N GLU A 205 3.77 -14.80 2.39
CA GLU A 205 4.68 -15.83 2.87
C GLU A 205 5.99 -15.24 3.39
N GLY A 206 6.20 -13.93 3.20
CA GLY A 206 7.46 -13.27 3.43
C GLY A 206 8.37 -13.33 2.20
N GLY A 207 9.48 -12.66 2.29
CA GLY A 207 10.50 -12.55 1.23
C GLY A 207 11.32 -11.30 1.42
N GLN A 208 12.46 -11.25 0.76
CA GLN A 208 13.28 -10.05 0.75
C GLN A 208 12.98 -9.24 -0.51
N PHE A 209 12.52 -8.01 -0.33
CA PHE A 209 12.36 -7.08 -1.44
C PHE A 209 13.73 -6.59 -1.91
N ALA A 210 14.02 -6.77 -3.17
CA ALA A 210 15.23 -6.28 -3.81
C ALA A 210 14.85 -5.50 -5.07
N PHE A 211 15.13 -4.21 -5.08
CA PHE A 211 14.82 -3.34 -6.20
C PHE A 211 15.72 -2.10 -6.18
N GLU A 212 16.27 -1.75 -7.38
CA GLU A 212 16.94 -0.47 -7.62
C GLU A 212 16.44 0.11 -8.95
N TRP A 213 16.27 1.42 -9.01
CA TRP A 213 15.75 2.12 -10.19
C TRP A 213 16.61 1.91 -11.44
N ASP A 214 17.92 1.77 -11.26
CA ASP A 214 18.88 1.56 -12.35
C ASP A 214 18.75 0.19 -13.01
N TRP A 215 18.05 -0.75 -12.38
CA TRP A 215 17.79 -2.07 -12.95
C TRP A 215 16.75 -2.06 -14.07
N LEU A 216 15.82 -1.11 -14.06
CA LEU A 216 14.73 -1.05 -15.04
C LEU A 216 15.22 -0.87 -16.48
N PRO A 217 16.09 0.12 -16.79
CA PRO A 217 16.58 0.28 -18.17
C PRO A 217 17.44 -0.91 -18.63
N ALA A 218 18.19 -1.53 -17.72
CA ALA A 218 19.10 -2.61 -18.04
C ALA A 218 18.39 -3.96 -18.26
N SER A 219 17.30 -4.21 -17.52
CA SER A 219 16.56 -5.47 -17.55
C SER A 219 15.42 -5.50 -18.58
N GLY A 220 14.89 -4.33 -18.96
CA GLY A 220 13.66 -4.23 -19.74
C GLY A 220 12.40 -4.64 -18.99
N LEU A 221 12.51 -4.86 -17.67
CA LEU A 221 11.39 -5.16 -16.79
C LEU A 221 10.65 -3.88 -16.36
N SER A 222 9.41 -4.05 -15.92
CA SER A 222 8.60 -3.00 -15.31
C SER A 222 8.70 -3.07 -13.78
N VAL A 223 8.33 -2.00 -13.10
CA VAL A 223 8.24 -2.00 -11.62
C VAL A 223 7.29 -3.08 -11.08
N LYS A 224 6.27 -3.46 -11.87
CA LYS A 224 5.32 -4.51 -11.50
C LYS A 224 5.97 -5.89 -11.43
N ASP A 225 6.99 -6.16 -12.23
CA ASP A 225 7.68 -7.45 -12.24
C ASP A 225 8.42 -7.72 -10.94
N PHE A 226 8.92 -6.67 -10.27
CA PHE A 226 9.62 -6.77 -8.99
C PHE A 226 8.70 -7.00 -7.78
N ILE A 227 7.42 -6.66 -7.91
CA ILE A 227 6.44 -6.82 -6.83
C ILE A 227 5.42 -7.93 -7.09
N SER A 228 5.42 -8.52 -8.27
CA SER A 228 4.44 -9.55 -8.65
C SER A 228 4.68 -10.86 -7.90
N PRO A 229 3.65 -11.44 -7.28
CA PRO A 229 3.75 -12.77 -6.70
C PRO A 229 3.89 -13.83 -7.78
N SER A 230 4.42 -14.99 -7.40
CA SER A 230 4.61 -16.12 -8.32
C SER A 230 3.30 -16.63 -8.95
N SER A 231 2.19 -16.47 -8.25
CA SER A 231 0.87 -16.80 -8.76
C SER A 231 -0.23 -16.04 -8.01
N LEU A 232 -1.28 -15.67 -8.75
CA LEU A 232 -2.49 -15.07 -8.22
C LEU A 232 -3.69 -15.78 -8.86
N HIS A 233 -4.56 -16.34 -8.03
CA HIS A 233 -5.68 -17.15 -8.50
C HIS A 233 -7.00 -16.71 -7.87
N PHE A 234 -7.97 -16.35 -8.71
CA PHE A 234 -9.31 -15.93 -8.37
C PHE A 234 -10.33 -16.95 -8.87
N GLY A 235 -10.21 -18.21 -8.44
CA GLY A 235 -11.09 -19.31 -8.90
C GLY A 235 -12.30 -19.55 -8.02
N GLU A 236 -12.30 -19.02 -6.80
CA GLU A 236 -13.35 -19.26 -5.81
C GLU A 236 -14.17 -18.00 -5.56
N THR A 237 -15.43 -18.18 -5.15
CA THR A 237 -16.37 -17.06 -4.97
C THR A 237 -16.04 -16.18 -3.75
N ARG A 238 -15.39 -16.73 -2.73
CA ARG A 238 -15.15 -16.07 -1.44
C ARG A 238 -13.68 -15.90 -1.09
N THR A 239 -12.80 -16.62 -1.79
CA THR A 239 -11.38 -16.65 -1.50
C THR A 239 -10.57 -16.45 -2.77
N PHE A 240 -9.37 -15.97 -2.60
CA PHE A 240 -8.34 -15.94 -3.63
C PHE A 240 -7.05 -16.57 -3.07
N ARG A 241 -6.13 -16.91 -3.94
CA ARG A 241 -4.85 -17.47 -3.54
C ARG A 241 -3.71 -16.65 -4.10
N ILE A 242 -2.77 -16.30 -3.24
CA ILE A 242 -1.49 -15.67 -3.60
C ILE A 242 -0.38 -16.65 -3.21
N GLY A 243 0.36 -17.17 -4.20
CA GLY A 243 1.33 -18.23 -3.96
C GLY A 243 0.66 -19.44 -3.31
N LYS A 244 1.06 -19.79 -2.08
CA LYS A 244 0.48 -20.87 -1.27
C LYS A 244 -0.56 -20.39 -0.24
N ARG A 245 -0.72 -19.08 -0.06
CA ARG A 245 -1.63 -18.51 0.94
C ARG A 245 -3.00 -18.25 0.36
N TYR A 246 -4.02 -18.53 1.16
CA TYR A 246 -5.40 -18.16 0.88
C TYR A 246 -5.72 -16.81 1.50
N GLY A 247 -6.42 -15.98 0.77
CA GLY A 247 -6.91 -14.70 1.22
C GLY A 247 -8.42 -14.58 1.01
N ALA A 248 -9.05 -13.73 1.80
CA ALA A 248 -10.43 -13.33 1.64
C ALA A 248 -10.55 -11.83 1.82
N VAL A 249 -11.48 -11.21 1.12
CA VAL A 249 -11.84 -9.80 1.26
C VAL A 249 -13.20 -9.72 1.93
N SER A 250 -13.26 -8.95 3.00
CA SER A 250 -14.52 -8.63 3.67
C SER A 250 -14.68 -7.11 3.71
N PHE A 251 -15.90 -6.63 3.67
CA PHE A 251 -16.20 -5.22 3.85
C PHE A 251 -17.18 -5.04 5.01
N LEU A 252 -17.00 -3.96 5.75
CA LEU A 252 -17.89 -3.54 6.82
C LEU A 252 -18.76 -2.40 6.28
N GLN A 253 -20.06 -2.58 6.31
CA GLN A 253 -21.02 -1.53 6.02
C GLN A 253 -21.71 -1.10 7.32
N ILE A 254 -21.56 0.18 7.66
CA ILE A 254 -22.20 0.78 8.84
C ILE A 254 -23.58 1.23 8.42
N LEU A 255 -24.62 0.61 8.98
CA LEU A 255 -26.01 0.94 8.72
C LEU A 255 -26.68 1.68 9.90
N ALA A 256 -26.07 1.60 11.09
CA ALA A 256 -26.54 2.28 12.28
C ALA A 256 -25.94 3.69 12.40
N PRO A 257 -26.68 4.68 12.94
CA PRO A 257 -26.17 6.04 13.15
C PRO A 257 -25.07 6.10 14.21
N GLU A 258 -25.00 5.12 15.08
CA GLU A 258 -24.01 5.02 16.16
C GLU A 258 -23.30 3.65 16.12
N MET A 259 -22.02 3.66 16.40
CA MET A 259 -21.20 2.46 16.47
C MET A 259 -20.30 2.52 17.70
N HIS A 260 -20.20 1.42 18.43
CA HIS A 260 -19.29 1.30 19.56
C HIS A 260 -17.84 1.16 19.11
N ASP A 261 -16.91 1.93 19.69
CA ASP A 261 -15.47 1.90 19.42
C ASP A 261 -14.87 0.49 19.54
N ARG A 262 -15.46 -0.33 20.40
CA ARG A 262 -15.02 -1.71 20.61
C ARG A 262 -15.06 -2.54 19.33
N ILE A 263 -16.01 -2.31 18.43
CA ILE A 263 -16.13 -3.05 17.17
C ILE A 263 -14.89 -2.83 16.29
N LEU A 264 -14.42 -1.59 16.18
CA LEU A 264 -13.20 -1.27 15.44
C LEU A 264 -11.96 -1.84 16.14
N THR A 265 -11.91 -1.75 17.46
CA THR A 265 -10.80 -2.30 18.26
C THR A 265 -10.73 -3.82 18.11
N ASP A 266 -11.86 -4.51 18.22
CA ASP A 266 -11.94 -5.96 18.06
C ASP A 266 -11.60 -6.37 16.63
N PHE A 267 -12.05 -5.63 15.62
CA PHE A 267 -11.73 -5.87 14.22
C PHE A 267 -10.24 -5.67 13.90
N MET A 268 -9.61 -4.65 14.47
CA MET A 268 -8.17 -4.39 14.30
C MET A 268 -7.29 -5.24 15.22
N ALA A 269 -7.83 -5.75 16.31
CA ALA A 269 -7.14 -6.62 17.26
C ALA A 269 -7.13 -8.08 16.83
N VAL A 270 -7.65 -8.41 15.65
CA VAL A 270 -7.76 -9.79 15.16
C VAL A 270 -6.39 -10.45 15.14
N SER A 271 -6.12 -11.05 16.25
CA SER A 271 -5.18 -12.13 16.40
C SER A 271 -6.00 -13.40 16.60
N TYR A 272 -5.89 -14.31 15.69
CA TYR A 272 -6.08 -15.77 15.81
C TYR A 272 -7.26 -16.37 16.61
N THR A 273 -8.10 -15.63 17.22
CA THR A 273 -9.28 -16.20 17.82
C THR A 273 -10.42 -16.12 16.81
N HIS A 274 -10.61 -17.23 16.11
CA HIS A 274 -11.85 -17.63 15.43
C HIS A 274 -12.87 -16.48 15.30
N LEU A 275 -12.71 -15.63 14.27
CA LEU A 275 -13.85 -14.95 13.72
C LEU A 275 -14.71 -15.99 13.01
N THR A 276 -15.47 -16.76 13.78
CA THR A 276 -16.75 -17.20 13.30
C THR A 276 -17.60 -15.94 13.22
N LEU A 277 -17.44 -15.20 12.12
CA LEU A 277 -18.45 -14.23 11.74
C LEU A 277 -19.78 -14.99 11.74
N PRO A 278 -20.80 -14.53 12.48
CA PRO A 278 -22.11 -15.13 12.38
C PRO A 278 -22.52 -15.06 10.91
N THR A 279 -22.64 -16.21 10.29
CA THR A 279 -23.00 -16.36 8.87
C THR A 279 -24.44 -15.98 8.60
N THR A 280 -25.15 -15.48 9.59
CA THR A 280 -26.54 -15.05 9.50
C THR A 280 -26.79 -13.84 10.40
N CYS A 281 -26.67 -12.63 9.88
CA CYS A 281 -27.59 -11.58 10.29
C CYS A 281 -28.90 -11.84 9.52
N GLN A 282 -29.82 -12.57 10.15
CA GLN A 282 -31.22 -12.48 9.77
C GLN A 282 -31.75 -11.15 10.32
N VAL A 283 -32.35 -10.36 9.41
CA VAL A 283 -33.16 -9.19 9.69
C VAL A 283 -34.40 -9.62 10.43
#